data_3c0713803af716035b5e44eb7f1825b0
#
_entry.id   3c0713803af716035b5e44eb7f1825b0
#
_cell.length_a   1.000
_cell.length_b   1.000
_cell.length_c   1.000
_cell.angle_alpha   90.00
_cell.angle_beta   90.00
_cell.angle_gamma   90.00
#
_symmetry.space_group_name_H-M   'P 1'
#
loop_
_entity.id
_entity.type
_entity.pdbx_description
1 polymer ?
#
loop_
_entity_poly.entity_id
_entity_poly.type
_entity_poly.pdbx_seq_one_letter_code
_entity_poly.pdbx_strand_id
1 'polypeptide(L)'
;MSGRMAGLLIGVWALFAGGAAAAQGVVIERVMAGLDEPWGLAFMPGGGFLVTERGGDLTVVMNGEAQRVRGVPDVYDSGQGGLLDVMVPRDFAQSREVFVSYSKTQGGGAGTALGKGRLSADGTALEGFEVLFEMEPGSSGGRHFGSRIVEGSDGYIYLTIGERGDRPAAQDLGRENGSVVRVARDGSVPSDNPFVGQAGAQPEIWSYGHRNPQGAALDGRGQLWVVEHGAQGGDELNRVEKGANYGWPVISYGRHYSGAKIGEGVEKPGMVQPVHYWDPSIAPSGLMFYSGRLWPEWEGHVFVGSLKFDMISRLSADGRAELARIEAPETSRVRDVREAPDGSIWFLSVGEGAIFRMTPE
;
A
#
# COMPACT_ATOMS: atom_id res chain seq x y z
N MET A 1 -47.05 -22.50 8.45
CA MET A 1 -46.24 -21.90 9.53
C MET A 1 -45.15 -22.88 9.90
N SER A 2 -43.96 -22.77 9.40
CA SER A 2 -42.80 -23.56 9.84
C SER A 2 -41.56 -22.67 9.65
N GLY A 3 -41.12 -22.08 10.77
CA GLY A 3 -39.89 -21.32 10.83
C GLY A 3 -38.66 -22.22 10.67
N ARG A 4 -37.80 -21.92 9.74
CA ARG A 4 -36.47 -22.50 9.65
C ARG A 4 -35.50 -21.61 10.43
N MET A 5 -35.04 -22.10 11.57
CA MET A 5 -33.86 -21.59 12.27
C MET A 5 -32.62 -21.98 11.45
N ALA A 6 -31.89 -21.02 10.96
CA ALA A 6 -30.57 -21.25 10.43
C ALA A 6 -29.57 -21.27 11.60
N GLY A 7 -29.05 -22.42 11.93
CA GLY A 7 -28.01 -22.60 12.91
C GLY A 7 -26.67 -22.17 12.32
N LEU A 8 -26.01 -21.21 12.97
CA LEU A 8 -24.66 -20.77 12.69
C LEU A 8 -23.69 -21.88 13.17
N LEU A 9 -23.03 -22.55 12.24
CA LEU A 9 -21.97 -23.51 12.55
C LEU A 9 -20.70 -22.74 12.92
N ILE A 10 -20.36 -22.77 14.19
CA ILE A 10 -19.05 -22.32 14.72
C ILE A 10 -18.02 -23.36 14.28
N GLY A 11 -17.19 -22.97 13.31
CA GLY A 11 -16.07 -23.81 12.85
C GLY A 11 -14.94 -23.81 13.89
N VAL A 12 -14.69 -24.95 14.47
CA VAL A 12 -13.52 -25.23 15.32
C VAL A 12 -12.27 -25.19 14.43
N TRP A 13 -11.35 -24.28 14.72
CA TRP A 13 -10.06 -24.14 14.05
C TRP A 13 -9.19 -25.35 14.36
N ALA A 14 -9.02 -26.24 13.41
CA ALA A 14 -7.99 -27.26 13.44
C ALA A 14 -6.69 -26.66 12.90
N LEU A 15 -5.66 -26.59 13.74
CA LEU A 15 -4.28 -26.32 13.34
C LEU A 15 -3.83 -27.46 12.40
N PHE A 16 -3.85 -27.21 11.10
CA PHE A 16 -3.15 -28.05 10.14
C PHE A 16 -1.70 -27.55 10.07
N ALA A 17 -0.78 -28.33 10.63
CA ALA A 17 0.64 -28.21 10.36
C ALA A 17 0.88 -28.60 8.89
N GLY A 18 0.84 -27.64 7.97
CA GLY A 18 1.29 -27.77 6.60
C GLY A 18 2.81 -27.77 6.58
N GLY A 19 3.43 -28.76 5.95
CA GLY A 19 4.87 -28.90 5.86
C GLY A 19 5.52 -27.67 5.23
N ALA A 20 6.33 -26.97 6.01
CA ALA A 20 7.11 -25.82 5.58
C ALA A 20 8.22 -26.27 4.64
N ALA A 21 8.26 -25.74 3.43
CA ALA A 21 9.51 -25.66 2.69
C ALA A 21 10.37 -24.63 3.42
N ALA A 22 11.55 -25.06 3.93
CA ALA A 22 12.48 -24.19 4.68
C ALA A 22 13.04 -23.11 3.77
N ALA A 23 12.35 -21.97 3.64
CA ALA A 23 12.87 -20.76 3.04
C ALA A 23 13.71 -20.03 4.09
N GLN A 24 15.02 -20.24 4.09
CA GLN A 24 16.01 -19.42 4.78
C GLN A 24 15.84 -19.24 6.31
N GLY A 25 15.49 -20.29 7.07
CA GLY A 25 15.37 -20.19 8.53
C GLY A 25 14.14 -19.42 9.01
N VAL A 26 13.03 -19.49 8.26
CA VAL A 26 11.77 -18.86 8.59
C VAL A 26 10.64 -19.91 8.63
N VAL A 27 9.74 -19.74 9.59
CA VAL A 27 8.46 -20.46 9.68
C VAL A 27 7.35 -19.55 9.18
N ILE A 28 6.50 -20.04 8.27
CA ILE A 28 5.35 -19.31 7.75
C ILE A 28 4.08 -19.99 8.23
N GLU A 29 3.25 -19.24 8.94
CA GLU A 29 1.98 -19.73 9.49
C GLU A 29 0.81 -18.95 8.89
N ARG A 30 -0.28 -19.64 8.52
CA ARG A 30 -1.52 -19.00 8.07
C ARG A 30 -2.29 -18.47 9.26
N VAL A 31 -2.54 -17.15 9.27
CA VAL A 31 -3.30 -16.46 10.32
C VAL A 31 -4.79 -16.38 9.99
N MET A 32 -5.12 -16.07 8.73
CA MET A 32 -6.49 -15.92 8.26
C MET A 32 -6.59 -16.36 6.81
N ALA A 33 -7.74 -16.91 6.41
CA ALA A 33 -8.01 -17.30 5.03
C ALA A 33 -9.44 -16.94 4.63
N GLY A 34 -9.76 -17.13 3.34
CA GLY A 34 -11.09 -16.85 2.80
C GLY A 34 -11.31 -15.37 2.49
N LEU A 35 -10.24 -14.61 2.29
CA LEU A 35 -10.27 -13.22 1.86
C LEU A 35 -10.38 -13.14 0.33
N ASP A 36 -11.15 -12.19 -0.16
CA ASP A 36 -11.30 -11.91 -1.59
C ASP A 36 -10.45 -10.67 -1.97
N GLU A 37 -9.37 -10.89 -2.69
CA GLU A 37 -8.42 -9.86 -3.10
C GLU A 37 -7.98 -8.91 -1.95
N PRO A 38 -7.38 -9.45 -0.85
CA PRO A 38 -6.93 -8.63 0.28
C PRO A 38 -5.91 -7.61 -0.19
N TRP A 39 -6.03 -6.34 0.30
CA TRP A 39 -5.21 -5.26 -0.23
C TRP A 39 -4.31 -4.58 0.81
N GLY A 40 -4.82 -4.17 1.95
CA GLY A 40 -4.09 -3.47 3.00
C GLY A 40 -4.26 -4.12 4.37
N LEU A 41 -3.21 -4.10 5.18
CA LEU A 41 -3.19 -4.62 6.54
C LEU A 41 -2.68 -3.55 7.50
N ALA A 42 -3.38 -3.33 8.62
CA ALA A 42 -2.95 -2.41 9.67
C ALA A 42 -3.16 -3.02 11.07
N PHE A 43 -2.12 -3.02 11.89
CA PHE A 43 -2.21 -3.47 13.28
C PHE A 43 -2.78 -2.37 14.18
N MET A 44 -3.55 -2.77 15.19
CA MET A 44 -4.09 -1.87 16.21
C MET A 44 -3.28 -1.95 17.50
N PRO A 45 -3.06 -0.81 18.20
CA PRO A 45 -2.52 -0.82 19.55
C PRO A 45 -3.40 -1.68 20.49
N GLY A 46 -2.76 -2.52 21.30
CA GLY A 46 -3.47 -3.41 22.22
C GLY A 46 -3.85 -4.77 21.62
N GLY A 47 -3.48 -5.03 20.37
CA GLY A 47 -3.72 -6.28 19.66
C GLY A 47 -4.86 -6.19 18.65
N GLY A 48 -4.86 -7.13 17.71
CA GLY A 48 -5.78 -7.15 16.59
C GLY A 48 -5.29 -6.35 15.37
N PHE A 49 -6.05 -6.45 14.29
CA PHE A 49 -5.69 -5.81 13.02
C PHE A 49 -6.93 -5.54 12.16
N LEU A 50 -6.74 -4.68 11.19
CA LEU A 50 -7.70 -4.38 10.13
C LEU A 50 -7.16 -4.92 8.80
N VAL A 51 -8.03 -5.44 7.96
CA VAL A 51 -7.70 -5.84 6.59
C VAL A 51 -8.78 -5.34 5.63
N THR A 52 -8.35 -4.78 4.51
CA THR A 52 -9.24 -4.39 3.40
C THR A 52 -9.25 -5.46 2.33
N GLU A 53 -10.41 -5.64 1.73
CA GLU A 53 -10.63 -6.43 0.53
C GLU A 53 -11.05 -5.50 -0.60
N ARG A 54 -10.51 -5.68 -1.78
CA ARG A 54 -10.66 -4.74 -2.90
C ARG A 54 -12.12 -4.50 -3.28
N GLY A 55 -12.98 -5.49 -3.11
CA GLY A 55 -14.43 -5.40 -3.36
C GLY A 55 -15.20 -4.42 -2.46
N GLY A 56 -14.55 -3.80 -1.46
CA GLY A 56 -15.17 -2.81 -0.57
C GLY A 56 -15.34 -3.25 0.87
N ASP A 57 -14.82 -4.41 1.26
CA ASP A 57 -14.93 -4.92 2.61
C ASP A 57 -13.76 -4.49 3.49
N LEU A 58 -14.07 -4.02 4.68
CA LEU A 58 -13.14 -3.82 5.78
C LEU A 58 -13.48 -4.83 6.88
N THR A 59 -12.52 -5.66 7.22
CA THR A 59 -12.65 -6.63 8.32
C THR A 59 -11.73 -6.21 9.47
N VAL A 60 -12.25 -6.23 10.69
CA VAL A 60 -11.48 -6.09 11.91
C VAL A 60 -11.35 -7.45 12.58
N VAL A 61 -10.15 -7.74 13.08
CA VAL A 61 -9.90 -8.92 13.93
C VAL A 61 -9.50 -8.44 15.32
N MET A 62 -10.31 -8.76 16.33
CA MET A 62 -10.07 -8.44 17.73
C MET A 62 -10.30 -9.69 18.59
N ASN A 63 -9.38 -9.96 19.53
CA ASN A 63 -9.46 -11.13 20.41
C ASN A 63 -9.62 -12.48 19.66
N GLY A 64 -9.09 -12.55 18.45
CA GLY A 64 -9.20 -13.75 17.59
C GLY A 64 -10.53 -13.88 16.82
N GLU A 65 -11.45 -12.93 16.99
CA GLU A 65 -12.72 -12.90 16.28
C GLU A 65 -12.67 -11.88 15.13
N ALA A 66 -13.06 -12.33 13.93
CA ALA A 66 -13.14 -11.49 12.73
C ALA A 66 -14.58 -11.01 12.53
N GLN A 67 -14.74 -9.72 12.26
CA GLN A 67 -16.04 -9.14 11.94
C GLN A 67 -15.93 -8.06 10.87
N ARG A 68 -16.96 -7.96 10.02
CA ARG A 68 -17.04 -6.92 8.99
C ARG A 68 -17.39 -5.58 9.62
N VAL A 69 -16.69 -4.53 9.21
CA VAL A 69 -16.90 -3.16 9.65
C VAL A 69 -17.89 -2.48 8.69
N ARG A 70 -18.97 -1.90 9.23
CA ARG A 70 -19.95 -1.11 8.47
C ARG A 70 -19.51 0.35 8.38
N GLY A 71 -20.11 1.12 7.46
CA GLY A 71 -19.81 2.54 7.32
C GLY A 71 -18.56 2.83 6.49
N VAL A 72 -18.04 1.84 5.78
CA VAL A 72 -16.99 2.00 4.78
C VAL A 72 -17.57 2.72 3.55
N PRO A 73 -16.81 3.57 2.83
CA PRO A 73 -17.33 4.26 1.66
C PRO A 73 -17.66 3.31 0.51
N ASP A 74 -18.60 3.70 -0.33
CA ASP A 74 -18.82 3.04 -1.62
C ASP A 74 -17.58 3.21 -2.50
N VAL A 75 -17.15 2.12 -3.15
CA VAL A 75 -15.95 2.09 -3.97
C VAL A 75 -16.26 1.86 -5.45
N TYR A 76 -15.39 2.37 -6.31
CA TYR A 76 -15.39 2.02 -7.74
C TYR A 76 -14.61 0.70 -7.92
N ASP A 77 -15.29 -0.43 -7.78
CA ASP A 77 -14.67 -1.75 -7.94
C ASP A 77 -14.59 -2.14 -9.43
N SER A 78 -13.57 -1.63 -10.11
CA SER A 78 -13.29 -1.99 -11.49
C SER A 78 -11.80 -1.90 -11.81
N GLY A 79 -11.29 -2.89 -12.51
CA GLY A 79 -9.87 -3.01 -12.84
C GLY A 79 -9.01 -3.19 -11.59
N GLN A 80 -8.16 -2.21 -11.29
CA GLN A 80 -7.32 -2.17 -10.07
C GLN A 80 -7.94 -1.32 -8.95
N GLY A 81 -9.14 -0.76 -9.17
CA GLY A 81 -9.85 0.05 -8.18
C GLY A 81 -10.57 -0.80 -7.15
N GLY A 82 -11.06 -0.16 -6.09
CA GLY A 82 -11.76 -0.78 -4.97
C GLY A 82 -11.47 -0.09 -3.66
N LEU A 83 -11.68 -0.77 -2.53
CA LEU A 83 -11.15 -0.40 -1.22
C LEU A 83 -9.69 -0.88 -1.16
N LEU A 84 -8.76 0.03 -0.90
CA LEU A 84 -7.35 -0.21 -1.12
C LEU A 84 -6.59 -0.25 0.22
N ASP A 85 -5.88 0.81 0.61
CA ASP A 85 -5.12 0.75 1.85
C ASP A 85 -5.95 1.10 3.09
N VAL A 86 -5.47 0.62 4.23
CA VAL A 86 -5.95 0.99 5.56
C VAL A 86 -4.78 1.39 6.44
N MET A 87 -4.93 2.48 7.20
CA MET A 87 -3.91 2.96 8.13
C MET A 87 -4.53 3.26 9.48
N VAL A 88 -3.89 2.76 10.53
CA VAL A 88 -4.17 3.05 11.94
C VAL A 88 -3.13 4.06 12.42
N PRO A 89 -3.52 5.28 12.82
CA PRO A 89 -2.57 6.30 13.23
C PRO A 89 -1.95 6.00 14.59
N ARG A 90 -0.80 6.62 14.86
CA ARG A 90 -0.04 6.40 16.11
C ARG A 90 -0.82 6.71 17.38
N ASP A 91 -1.77 7.64 17.31
CA ASP A 91 -2.63 8.03 18.44
C ASP A 91 -3.98 7.28 18.47
N PHE A 92 -4.11 6.20 17.74
CA PHE A 92 -5.35 5.42 17.63
C PHE A 92 -5.97 5.06 19.00
N ALA A 93 -5.14 4.77 20.01
CA ALA A 93 -5.64 4.46 21.35
C ALA A 93 -6.52 5.59 21.93
N GLN A 94 -6.29 6.84 21.51
CA GLN A 94 -7.04 8.03 21.92
C GLN A 94 -8.08 8.42 20.88
N SER A 95 -7.68 8.51 19.60
CA SER A 95 -8.54 9.01 18.50
C SER A 95 -9.52 7.97 18.00
N ARG A 96 -9.12 6.71 17.97
CA ARG A 96 -9.77 5.59 17.30
C ARG A 96 -10.04 5.85 15.82
N GLU A 97 -9.35 6.81 15.22
CA GLU A 97 -9.45 7.09 13.78
C GLU A 97 -8.84 5.95 12.96
N VAL A 98 -9.45 5.64 11.84
CA VAL A 98 -8.96 4.72 10.81
C VAL A 98 -9.04 5.46 9.49
N PHE A 99 -7.92 5.49 8.77
CA PHE A 99 -7.84 6.07 7.45
C PHE A 99 -7.94 4.96 6.41
N VAL A 100 -8.68 5.21 5.33
CA VAL A 100 -8.77 4.31 4.18
C VAL A 100 -8.55 5.09 2.89
N SER A 101 -7.85 4.47 1.96
CA SER A 101 -7.80 4.93 0.58
C SER A 101 -8.64 4.03 -0.31
N TYR A 102 -9.24 4.62 -1.31
CA TYR A 102 -10.15 3.89 -2.19
C TYR A 102 -10.26 4.57 -3.55
N SER A 103 -10.77 3.84 -4.50
CA SER A 103 -11.17 4.43 -5.78
C SER A 103 -12.60 4.93 -5.68
N LYS A 104 -12.80 6.22 -5.92
CA LYS A 104 -14.10 6.90 -5.86
C LYS A 104 -14.61 7.18 -7.27
N THR A 105 -15.89 6.89 -7.51
CA THR A 105 -16.55 7.27 -8.77
C THR A 105 -16.63 8.77 -8.91
N GLN A 106 -16.25 9.29 -10.06
CA GLN A 106 -16.25 10.72 -10.41
C GLN A 106 -16.76 10.93 -11.83
N GLY A 107 -17.04 12.19 -12.18
CA GLY A 107 -17.35 12.55 -13.57
C GLY A 107 -16.17 12.18 -14.49
N GLY A 108 -16.41 11.27 -15.44
CA GLY A 108 -15.38 10.80 -16.37
C GLY A 108 -14.65 9.52 -15.95
N GLY A 109 -14.99 8.88 -14.83
CA GLY A 109 -14.41 7.62 -14.38
C GLY A 109 -14.26 7.51 -12.87
N ALA A 110 -13.04 7.27 -12.39
CA ALA A 110 -12.73 7.17 -10.98
C ALA A 110 -11.39 7.84 -10.65
N GLY A 111 -11.26 8.32 -9.42
CA GLY A 111 -10.03 8.86 -8.84
C GLY A 111 -9.65 8.19 -7.53
N THR A 112 -8.40 8.33 -7.14
CA THR A 112 -7.95 7.91 -5.80
C THR A 112 -8.45 8.91 -4.77
N ALA A 113 -9.03 8.41 -3.68
CA ALA A 113 -9.53 9.21 -2.57
C ALA A 113 -8.96 8.70 -1.24
N LEU A 114 -8.88 9.59 -0.27
CA LEU A 114 -8.54 9.34 1.12
C LEU A 114 -9.70 9.78 2.01
N GLY A 115 -10.08 8.95 2.93
CA GLY A 115 -11.05 9.31 3.96
C GLY A 115 -10.68 8.70 5.30
N LYS A 116 -11.37 9.14 6.34
CA LYS A 116 -11.24 8.59 7.68
C LYS A 116 -12.60 8.46 8.35
N GLY A 117 -12.66 7.60 9.32
CA GLY A 117 -13.79 7.48 10.25
C GLY A 117 -13.29 7.01 11.61
N ARG A 118 -14.18 6.98 12.59
CA ARG A 118 -13.87 6.49 13.94
C ARG A 118 -14.35 5.06 14.09
N LEU A 119 -13.43 4.13 14.38
CA LEU A 119 -13.81 2.74 14.66
C LEU A 119 -14.59 2.67 15.99
N SER A 120 -15.80 2.14 15.97
CA SER A 120 -16.63 1.94 17.17
C SER A 120 -15.91 1.05 18.20
N ALA A 121 -16.31 1.15 19.47
CA ALA A 121 -15.63 0.42 20.55
C ALA A 121 -15.68 -1.10 20.38
N ASP A 122 -16.77 -1.60 19.81
CA ASP A 122 -16.99 -3.01 19.48
C ASP A 122 -16.40 -3.43 18.12
N GLY A 123 -15.81 -2.48 17.37
CA GLY A 123 -15.21 -2.74 16.05
C GLY A 123 -16.22 -2.93 14.91
N THR A 124 -17.53 -2.77 15.15
CA THR A 124 -18.55 -3.12 14.14
C THR A 124 -18.82 -2.03 13.11
N ALA A 125 -18.35 -0.80 13.34
CA ALA A 125 -18.63 0.34 12.47
C ALA A 125 -17.47 1.35 12.39
N LEU A 126 -17.32 1.94 11.22
CA LEU A 126 -16.53 3.14 10.97
C LEU A 126 -17.51 4.33 10.99
N GLU A 127 -17.56 5.03 12.13
CA GLU A 127 -18.52 6.11 12.37
C GLU A 127 -18.02 7.45 11.84
N GLY A 128 -18.93 8.31 11.38
CA GLY A 128 -18.62 9.68 10.97
C GLY A 128 -17.62 9.74 9.82
N PHE A 129 -17.71 8.81 8.86
CA PHE A 129 -16.79 8.79 7.72
C PHE A 129 -16.80 10.10 6.95
N GLU A 130 -15.62 10.68 6.74
CA GLU A 130 -15.43 11.90 5.97
C GLU A 130 -14.32 11.74 4.92
N VAL A 131 -14.52 12.37 3.76
CA VAL A 131 -13.50 12.42 2.70
C VAL A 131 -12.55 13.57 2.98
N LEU A 132 -11.27 13.28 3.04
CA LEU A 132 -10.21 14.25 3.33
C LEU A 132 -9.54 14.78 2.06
N PHE A 133 -9.42 13.91 1.06
CA PHE A 133 -8.81 14.22 -0.22
C PHE A 133 -9.46 13.39 -1.32
N GLU A 134 -9.55 13.97 -2.49
CA GLU A 134 -10.04 13.34 -3.70
C GLU A 134 -9.29 13.90 -4.90
N MET A 135 -8.57 13.05 -5.65
CA MET A 135 -7.92 13.51 -6.88
C MET A 135 -8.95 13.93 -7.92
N GLU A 136 -8.69 15.01 -8.63
CA GLU A 136 -9.53 15.53 -9.70
C GLU A 136 -8.71 15.88 -10.95
N PRO A 137 -9.25 15.67 -12.14
CA PRO A 137 -10.48 14.94 -12.47
C PRO A 137 -10.30 13.43 -12.42
N GLY A 138 -11.41 12.70 -12.29
CA GLY A 138 -11.44 11.25 -12.44
C GLY A 138 -10.98 10.82 -13.84
N SER A 139 -10.48 9.60 -13.94
CA SER A 139 -9.96 8.99 -15.16
C SER A 139 -10.75 7.75 -15.54
N SER A 140 -11.01 7.53 -16.82
CA SER A 140 -11.68 6.31 -17.31
C SER A 140 -10.80 5.06 -17.25
N GLY A 141 -9.48 5.20 -17.03
CA GLY A 141 -8.55 4.08 -16.91
C GLY A 141 -8.73 3.32 -15.58
N GLY A 142 -9.03 2.03 -15.64
CA GLY A 142 -9.17 1.16 -14.47
C GLY A 142 -7.84 0.69 -13.86
N ARG A 143 -6.78 1.49 -13.90
CA ARG A 143 -5.43 1.10 -13.47
C ARG A 143 -4.65 2.24 -12.81
N HIS A 144 -3.56 1.87 -12.13
CA HIS A 144 -2.57 2.76 -11.53
C HIS A 144 -3.20 3.75 -10.54
N PHE A 145 -3.85 3.23 -9.49
CA PHE A 145 -4.46 4.06 -8.44
C PHE A 145 -3.43 4.51 -7.39
N GLY A 146 -2.26 3.85 -7.28
CA GLY A 146 -1.33 4.06 -6.17
C GLY A 146 -1.94 3.61 -4.85
N SER A 147 -2.37 4.56 -4.03
CA SER A 147 -3.28 4.42 -2.88
C SER A 147 -2.64 4.04 -1.53
N ARG A 148 -1.32 3.93 -1.42
CA ARG A 148 -0.69 3.63 -0.12
C ARG A 148 -0.70 4.87 0.78
N ILE A 149 -1.10 4.68 2.06
CA ILE A 149 -1.22 5.72 3.09
C ILE A 149 -0.05 5.60 4.07
N VAL A 150 0.59 6.72 4.39
CA VAL A 150 1.62 6.77 5.44
C VAL A 150 1.39 8.00 6.33
N GLU A 151 1.31 7.80 7.64
CA GLU A 151 1.43 8.88 8.60
C GLU A 151 2.90 9.29 8.74
N GLY A 152 3.24 10.47 8.26
CA GLY A 152 4.60 11.01 8.31
C GLY A 152 5.11 11.25 9.72
N SER A 153 6.42 11.33 9.91
CA SER A 153 7.02 11.72 11.19
C SER A 153 6.64 13.15 11.62
N ASP A 154 6.22 13.97 10.66
CA ASP A 154 5.71 15.33 10.82
C ASP A 154 4.23 15.40 11.22
N GLY A 155 3.54 14.24 11.32
CA GLY A 155 2.13 14.13 11.68
C GLY A 155 1.14 14.38 10.55
N TYR A 156 1.60 14.64 9.34
CA TYR A 156 0.77 14.74 8.14
C TYR A 156 0.55 13.38 7.49
N ILE A 157 -0.43 13.29 6.62
CA ILE A 157 -0.78 12.08 5.89
C ILE A 157 -0.23 12.18 4.47
N TYR A 158 0.54 11.20 4.07
CA TYR A 158 1.02 11.01 2.70
C TYR A 158 0.18 9.95 2.01
N LEU A 159 -0.26 10.23 0.79
CA LEU A 159 -0.99 9.30 -0.06
C LEU A 159 -0.31 9.20 -1.41
N THR A 160 -0.08 7.98 -1.87
CA THR A 160 0.45 7.75 -3.21
C THR A 160 -0.66 7.71 -4.24
N ILE A 161 -0.44 8.30 -5.42
CA ILE A 161 -1.37 8.35 -6.53
C ILE A 161 -0.66 7.91 -7.80
N GLY A 162 -1.25 6.96 -8.52
CA GLY A 162 -0.74 6.54 -9.83
C GLY A 162 -1.17 7.49 -10.95
N GLU A 163 -0.52 7.37 -12.11
CA GLU A 163 -0.79 8.24 -13.28
C GLU A 163 -2.11 7.89 -14.02
N ARG A 164 -2.83 6.86 -13.56
CA ARG A 164 -4.15 6.45 -14.04
C ARG A 164 -4.18 6.02 -15.52
N GLY A 165 -3.03 5.68 -16.10
CA GLY A 165 -2.87 5.34 -17.52
C GLY A 165 -2.68 6.54 -18.43
N ASP A 166 -2.70 7.75 -17.90
CA ASP A 166 -2.40 9.00 -18.58
C ASP A 166 -0.95 9.43 -18.30
N ARG A 167 0.00 8.84 -19.02
CA ARG A 167 1.43 9.01 -18.76
C ARG A 167 1.88 10.49 -18.71
N PRO A 168 1.48 11.37 -19.66
CA PRO A 168 1.88 12.78 -19.62
C PRO A 168 1.44 13.50 -18.35
N ALA A 169 0.31 13.09 -17.75
CA ALA A 169 -0.23 13.73 -16.55
C ALA A 169 0.69 13.61 -15.34
N ALA A 170 1.59 12.62 -15.29
CA ALA A 170 2.58 12.51 -14.22
C ALA A 170 3.62 13.65 -14.20
N GLN A 171 3.70 14.45 -15.27
CA GLN A 171 4.56 15.64 -15.35
C GLN A 171 3.76 16.95 -15.28
N ASP A 172 2.44 16.88 -15.13
CA ASP A 172 1.55 18.04 -15.04
C ASP A 172 1.21 18.33 -13.57
N LEU A 173 1.83 19.34 -12.99
CA LEU A 173 1.55 19.76 -11.61
C LEU A 173 0.11 20.27 -11.39
N GLY A 174 -0.63 20.57 -12.45
CA GLY A 174 -2.05 20.92 -12.37
C GLY A 174 -2.97 19.73 -12.06
N ARG A 175 -2.39 18.53 -11.92
CA ARG A 175 -3.10 17.27 -11.66
C ARG A 175 -2.30 16.40 -10.70
N GLU A 176 -2.96 15.65 -9.83
CA GLU A 176 -2.31 14.76 -8.85
C GLU A 176 -1.88 13.41 -9.45
N ASN A 177 -2.12 13.18 -10.73
CA ASN A 177 -1.72 11.96 -11.42
C ASN A 177 -0.21 11.69 -11.28
N GLY A 178 0.15 10.50 -10.80
CA GLY A 178 1.55 10.12 -10.65
C GLY A 178 2.29 10.94 -9.60
N SER A 179 1.64 11.19 -8.46
CA SER A 179 2.19 12.01 -7.37
C SER A 179 2.14 11.29 -6.03
N VAL A 180 2.92 11.78 -5.10
CA VAL A 180 2.68 11.62 -3.67
C VAL A 180 2.09 12.95 -3.19
N VAL A 181 0.92 12.91 -2.56
CA VAL A 181 0.30 14.09 -1.95
C VAL A 181 0.50 14.09 -0.44
N ARG A 182 0.53 15.27 0.18
CA ARG A 182 0.66 15.46 1.63
C ARG A 182 -0.44 16.39 2.11
N VAL A 183 -1.26 15.89 3.02
CA VAL A 183 -2.39 16.62 3.60
C VAL A 183 -2.39 16.50 5.13
N ALA A 184 -3.04 17.42 5.80
CA ALA A 184 -3.30 17.32 7.23
C ALA A 184 -4.39 16.27 7.52
N ARG A 185 -4.54 15.90 8.79
CA ARG A 185 -5.53 14.89 9.22
C ARG A 185 -7.00 15.38 9.08
N ASP A 186 -7.20 16.67 8.85
CA ASP A 186 -8.50 17.27 8.53
C ASP A 186 -8.69 17.54 7.03
N GLY A 187 -7.76 17.08 6.19
CA GLY A 187 -7.76 17.28 4.74
C GLY A 187 -7.20 18.62 4.29
N SER A 188 -6.86 19.54 5.20
CA SER A 188 -6.26 20.81 4.81
C SER A 188 -4.86 20.65 4.23
N VAL A 189 -4.48 21.57 3.34
CA VAL A 189 -3.17 21.55 2.69
C VAL A 189 -2.15 22.25 3.59
N PRO A 190 -1.04 21.58 3.98
CA PRO A 190 0.03 22.21 4.75
C PRO A 190 0.69 23.36 4.00
N SER A 191 0.83 24.51 4.67
CA SER A 191 1.36 25.73 4.04
C SER A 191 2.82 25.63 3.58
N ASP A 192 3.54 24.64 4.06
CA ASP A 192 4.93 24.35 3.70
C ASP A 192 5.05 23.29 2.59
N ASN A 193 3.96 22.85 1.96
CA ASN A 193 4.04 21.98 0.77
C ASN A 193 4.77 22.72 -0.37
N PRO A 194 5.52 21.96 -1.22
CA PRO A 194 6.46 22.58 -2.16
C PRO A 194 5.81 23.47 -3.24
N PHE A 195 4.56 23.21 -3.58
CA PHE A 195 3.87 23.91 -4.69
C PHE A 195 2.77 24.87 -4.22
N VAL A 196 2.65 25.12 -2.92
CA VAL A 196 1.71 26.10 -2.37
C VAL A 196 2.03 27.49 -2.94
N GLY A 197 1.01 28.16 -3.51
CA GLY A 197 1.15 29.48 -4.13
C GLY A 197 1.73 29.46 -5.55
N GLN A 198 2.09 28.31 -6.09
CA GLN A 198 2.50 28.19 -7.49
C GLN A 198 1.26 28.13 -8.39
N ALA A 199 1.12 29.11 -9.28
CA ALA A 199 0.00 29.17 -10.21
C ALA A 199 -0.05 27.92 -11.11
N GLY A 200 -1.22 27.28 -11.19
CA GLY A 200 -1.43 26.09 -12.02
C GLY A 200 -0.91 24.79 -11.44
N ALA A 201 -0.45 24.78 -10.18
CA ALA A 201 -0.08 23.56 -9.48
C ALA A 201 -1.07 23.21 -8.39
N GLN A 202 -1.28 21.92 -8.17
CA GLN A 202 -2.06 21.41 -7.04
C GLN A 202 -1.22 21.50 -5.76
N PRO A 203 -1.70 22.21 -4.74
CA PRO A 203 -0.88 22.56 -3.57
C PRO A 203 -0.60 21.39 -2.62
N GLU A 204 -1.37 20.31 -2.70
CA GLU A 204 -1.17 19.08 -1.92
C GLU A 204 -0.04 18.20 -2.46
N ILE A 205 0.43 18.40 -3.68
CA ILE A 205 1.51 17.61 -4.26
C ILE A 205 2.80 17.79 -3.44
N TRP A 206 3.38 16.65 -3.02
CA TRP A 206 4.67 16.57 -2.34
C TRP A 206 5.81 16.20 -3.27
N SER A 207 5.58 15.21 -4.17
CA SER A 207 6.48 14.79 -5.24
C SER A 207 5.66 14.32 -6.44
N TYR A 208 6.27 14.27 -7.62
CA TYR A 208 5.58 13.95 -8.87
C TYR A 208 6.49 13.16 -9.83
N GLY A 209 5.95 12.79 -10.98
CA GLY A 209 6.70 12.01 -11.95
C GLY A 209 6.76 10.52 -11.62
N HIS A 210 5.80 10.03 -10.86
CA HIS A 210 5.62 8.61 -10.54
C HIS A 210 4.71 7.92 -11.55
N ARG A 211 4.88 6.61 -11.73
CA ARG A 211 3.98 5.82 -12.56
C ARG A 211 2.84 5.20 -11.76
N ASN A 212 3.15 4.34 -10.80
CA ASN A 212 2.15 3.65 -9.99
C ASN A 212 2.77 3.18 -8.66
N PRO A 213 2.94 4.07 -7.69
CA PRO A 213 3.51 3.73 -6.38
C PRO A 213 2.51 2.92 -5.55
N GLN A 214 2.82 1.63 -5.32
CA GLN A 214 1.94 0.66 -4.67
C GLN A 214 2.34 0.38 -3.22
N GLY A 215 3.59 0.63 -2.84
CA GLY A 215 4.08 0.52 -1.48
C GLY A 215 4.69 1.83 -1.02
N ALA A 216 4.51 2.16 0.26
CA ALA A 216 5.16 3.29 0.91
C ALA A 216 5.39 2.98 2.39
N ALA A 217 6.52 3.45 2.92
CA ALA A 217 6.87 3.30 4.33
C ALA A 217 7.87 4.39 4.75
N LEU A 218 7.96 4.63 6.06
CA LEU A 218 9.06 5.41 6.64
C LEU A 218 10.21 4.48 7.00
N ASP A 219 11.44 4.91 6.72
CA ASP A 219 12.61 4.27 7.30
C ASP A 219 12.79 4.63 8.78
N GLY A 220 13.78 4.03 9.45
CA GLY A 220 14.07 4.27 10.87
C GLY A 220 14.47 5.72 11.21
N ARG A 221 14.64 6.59 10.22
CA ARG A 221 14.94 8.01 10.37
C ARG A 221 13.72 8.90 10.07
N GLY A 222 12.58 8.27 9.73
CA GLY A 222 11.35 8.98 9.37
C GLY A 222 11.32 9.51 7.94
N GLN A 223 12.24 9.07 7.08
CA GLN A 223 12.25 9.39 5.65
C GLN A 223 11.23 8.54 4.91
N LEU A 224 10.40 9.17 4.08
CA LEU A 224 9.41 8.46 3.26
C LEU A 224 10.10 7.80 2.05
N TRP A 225 9.72 6.55 1.81
CA TRP A 225 10.10 5.78 0.63
C TRP A 225 8.87 5.23 -0.06
N VAL A 226 8.95 5.06 -1.37
CA VAL A 226 7.91 4.40 -2.17
C VAL A 226 8.53 3.35 -3.07
N VAL A 227 7.74 2.31 -3.36
CA VAL A 227 8.05 1.34 -4.40
C VAL A 227 6.96 1.39 -5.46
N GLU A 228 7.35 1.40 -6.73
CA GLU A 228 6.43 1.62 -7.82
C GLU A 228 6.65 0.70 -9.01
N HIS A 229 5.56 0.43 -9.75
CA HIS A 229 5.59 -0.35 -10.97
C HIS A 229 6.20 0.43 -12.12
N GLY A 230 7.19 -0.13 -12.76
CA GLY A 230 7.58 0.21 -14.11
C GLY A 230 6.57 -0.30 -15.16
N ALA A 231 6.98 -0.32 -16.41
CA ALA A 231 6.18 -0.93 -17.48
C ALA A 231 6.63 -2.40 -17.70
N GLN A 232 7.37 -2.69 -18.77
CA GLN A 232 8.06 -3.97 -18.91
C GLN A 232 9.48 -3.80 -18.35
N GLY A 233 9.71 -4.21 -17.10
CA GLY A 233 10.90 -3.87 -16.32
C GLY A 233 10.87 -2.44 -15.75
N GLY A 234 11.89 -2.09 -14.98
CA GLY A 234 12.06 -0.76 -14.41
C GLY A 234 11.06 -0.42 -13.30
N ASP A 235 10.71 -1.41 -12.48
CA ASP A 235 10.08 -1.14 -11.17
C ASP A 235 11.13 -0.47 -10.29
N GLU A 236 10.73 0.46 -9.43
CA GLU A 236 11.66 1.34 -8.73
C GLU A 236 11.40 1.39 -7.22
N LEU A 237 12.49 1.47 -6.45
CA LEU A 237 12.47 1.88 -5.04
C LEU A 237 13.02 3.29 -4.95
N ASN A 238 12.20 4.23 -4.51
CA ASN A 238 12.47 5.65 -4.48
C ASN A 238 12.45 6.20 -3.06
N ARG A 239 13.48 6.98 -2.68
CA ARG A 239 13.46 7.82 -1.49
C ARG A 239 12.76 9.13 -1.84
N VAL A 240 11.61 9.41 -1.22
CA VAL A 240 10.78 10.56 -1.58
C VAL A 240 11.32 11.86 -1.00
N GLU A 241 11.59 12.83 -1.86
CA GLU A 241 12.08 14.16 -1.50
C GLU A 241 11.02 15.23 -1.83
N LYS A 242 10.97 16.27 -1.01
CA LYS A 242 10.04 17.39 -1.16
C LYS A 242 10.24 18.10 -2.50
N GLY A 243 9.19 18.20 -3.31
CA GLY A 243 9.19 18.91 -4.61
C GLY A 243 9.90 18.15 -5.73
N ALA A 244 10.37 16.94 -5.50
CA ALA A 244 11.16 16.20 -6.46
C ALA A 244 10.32 15.58 -7.60
N ASN A 245 10.95 15.50 -8.80
CA ASN A 245 10.41 14.85 -9.98
C ASN A 245 11.11 13.51 -10.21
N TYR A 246 10.36 12.40 -10.22
CA TYR A 246 10.87 11.04 -10.41
C TYR A 246 10.88 10.59 -11.89
N GLY A 247 10.50 11.48 -12.78
CA GLY A 247 10.82 11.43 -14.20
C GLY A 247 9.88 10.63 -15.09
N TRP A 248 8.96 9.81 -14.56
CA TRP A 248 7.99 9.13 -15.41
C TRP A 248 7.10 10.14 -16.18
N PRO A 249 6.84 9.98 -17.48
CA PRO A 249 7.36 8.97 -18.43
C PRO A 249 8.55 9.49 -19.25
N VAL A 250 9.21 10.59 -18.85
CA VAL A 250 10.31 11.23 -19.58
C VAL A 250 11.57 10.38 -19.51
N ILE A 251 11.83 9.77 -18.34
CA ILE A 251 12.88 8.78 -18.12
C ILE A 251 12.27 7.46 -17.61
N SER A 252 12.90 6.33 -17.91
CA SER A 252 12.46 5.02 -17.40
C SER A 252 13.54 3.96 -17.65
N TYR A 253 13.73 3.07 -16.67
CA TYR A 253 14.53 1.85 -16.83
C TYR A 253 13.77 0.76 -17.59
N GLY A 254 12.43 0.85 -17.66
CA GLY A 254 11.59 -0.12 -18.35
C GLY A 254 11.40 0.19 -19.86
N ARG A 255 10.66 -0.70 -20.51
CA ARG A 255 10.27 -0.61 -21.91
C ARG A 255 8.75 -0.65 -22.06
N HIS A 256 8.24 -0.20 -23.21
CA HIS A 256 6.85 -0.48 -23.58
C HIS A 256 6.62 -1.99 -23.71
N TYR A 257 5.39 -2.45 -23.53
CA TYR A 257 5.04 -3.85 -23.75
C TYR A 257 5.26 -4.30 -25.22
N SER A 258 5.37 -3.36 -26.15
CA SER A 258 5.83 -3.60 -27.53
C SER A 258 7.34 -3.77 -27.67
N GLY A 259 8.12 -3.61 -26.60
CA GLY A 259 9.58 -3.62 -26.59
C GLY A 259 10.24 -2.28 -26.90
N ALA A 260 9.47 -1.26 -27.34
CA ALA A 260 10.01 0.05 -27.64
C ALA A 260 10.51 0.79 -26.38
N LYS A 261 11.49 1.68 -26.53
CA LYS A 261 12.01 2.53 -25.46
C LYS A 261 10.93 3.48 -24.95
N ILE A 262 10.89 3.69 -23.64
CA ILE A 262 10.07 4.73 -23.01
C ILE A 262 10.92 5.98 -22.83
N GLY A 263 10.35 7.12 -23.19
CA GLY A 263 10.96 8.43 -22.95
C GLY A 263 12.31 8.65 -23.62
N GLU A 264 13.12 9.52 -23.03
CA GLU A 264 14.40 10.00 -23.58
C GLU A 264 15.58 9.12 -23.15
N GLY A 265 15.49 8.47 -21.98
CA GLY A 265 16.57 7.66 -21.41
C GLY A 265 16.23 7.13 -20.04
N VAL A 266 17.27 6.78 -19.29
CA VAL A 266 17.17 6.34 -17.89
C VAL A 266 17.44 7.47 -16.90
N GLU A 267 18.07 8.55 -17.36
CA GLU A 267 18.41 9.70 -16.53
C GLU A 267 18.21 11.01 -17.28
N LYS A 268 17.91 12.09 -16.54
CA LYS A 268 17.82 13.47 -17.06
C LYS A 268 18.07 14.47 -15.92
N PRO A 269 18.79 15.58 -16.17
CA PRO A 269 18.96 16.64 -15.17
C PRO A 269 17.62 17.14 -14.62
N GLY A 270 17.51 17.26 -13.30
CA GLY A 270 16.28 17.69 -12.61
C GLY A 270 15.31 16.57 -12.31
N MET A 271 15.65 15.32 -12.65
CA MET A 271 14.87 14.13 -12.32
C MET A 271 15.66 13.21 -11.39
N VAL A 272 15.01 12.77 -10.30
CA VAL A 272 15.64 11.93 -9.27
C VAL A 272 15.73 10.50 -9.76
N GLN A 273 16.86 9.86 -9.46
CA GLN A 273 17.11 8.47 -9.79
C GLN A 273 16.65 7.55 -8.67
N PRO A 274 16.11 6.34 -8.99
CA PRO A 274 15.76 5.36 -7.98
C PRO A 274 17.01 4.88 -7.21
N VAL A 275 16.80 4.51 -5.96
CA VAL A 275 17.85 3.87 -5.14
C VAL A 275 18.11 2.45 -5.63
N HIS A 276 17.06 1.77 -6.06
CA HIS A 276 17.09 0.44 -6.67
C HIS A 276 16.03 0.31 -7.76
N TYR A 277 16.28 -0.52 -8.76
CA TYR A 277 15.27 -0.88 -9.76
C TYR A 277 15.34 -2.38 -10.08
N TRP A 278 14.21 -2.95 -10.46
CA TRP A 278 14.11 -4.34 -10.89
C TRP A 278 13.87 -4.43 -12.40
N ASP A 279 14.69 -5.26 -13.06
CA ASP A 279 14.50 -5.69 -14.44
C ASP A 279 14.87 -7.17 -14.54
N PRO A 280 13.91 -8.06 -14.79
CA PRO A 280 12.50 -7.83 -15.13
C PRO A 280 11.66 -7.28 -13.96
N SER A 281 10.53 -6.64 -14.29
CA SER A 281 9.52 -6.15 -13.34
C SER A 281 9.06 -7.27 -12.41
N ILE A 282 9.09 -7.02 -11.10
CA ILE A 282 8.55 -7.91 -10.06
C ILE A 282 7.10 -7.59 -9.71
N ALA A 283 6.55 -6.47 -10.23
CA ALA A 283 5.27 -5.89 -9.82
C ALA A 283 5.21 -5.65 -8.31
N PRO A 284 6.04 -4.71 -7.77
CA PRO A 284 6.16 -4.49 -6.34
C PRO A 284 4.86 -3.98 -5.71
N SER A 285 4.63 -4.32 -4.46
CA SER A 285 3.36 -4.04 -3.78
C SER A 285 3.58 -3.38 -2.42
N GLY A 286 3.47 -4.11 -1.30
CA GLY A 286 3.78 -3.59 0.03
C GLY A 286 5.25 -3.29 0.20
N LEU A 287 5.56 -2.31 1.05
CA LEU A 287 6.91 -1.88 1.41
C LEU A 287 7.02 -1.76 2.92
N MET A 288 8.09 -2.28 3.50
CA MET A 288 8.36 -2.23 4.93
C MET A 288 9.87 -2.09 5.19
N PHE A 289 10.24 -1.28 6.18
CA PHE A 289 11.56 -1.29 6.82
C PHE A 289 11.45 -2.07 8.12
N TYR A 290 12.31 -3.06 8.30
CA TYR A 290 12.23 -3.97 9.43
C TYR A 290 13.00 -3.44 10.64
N SER A 291 12.43 -3.56 11.85
CA SER A 291 13.03 -3.05 13.10
C SER A 291 14.20 -3.88 13.61
N GLY A 292 14.38 -5.12 13.15
CA GLY A 292 15.37 -6.06 13.68
C GLY A 292 14.91 -6.84 14.92
N ARG A 293 13.65 -6.74 15.35
CA ARG A 293 13.18 -7.28 16.63
C ARG A 293 13.33 -8.80 16.77
N LEU A 294 12.95 -9.58 15.76
CA LEU A 294 13.11 -11.04 15.78
C LEU A 294 14.34 -11.50 14.99
N TRP A 295 14.77 -10.73 14.01
CA TRP A 295 16.00 -10.97 13.23
C TRP A 295 16.90 -9.74 13.33
N PRO A 296 17.76 -9.63 14.36
CA PRO A 296 18.64 -8.47 14.54
C PRO A 296 19.54 -8.19 13.31
N GLU A 297 19.94 -9.24 12.58
CA GLU A 297 20.73 -9.14 11.35
C GLU A 297 19.96 -8.56 10.16
N TRP A 298 18.63 -8.41 10.28
CA TRP A 298 17.79 -7.76 9.27
C TRP A 298 17.36 -6.34 9.69
N GLU A 299 17.95 -5.79 10.74
CA GLU A 299 17.63 -4.42 11.17
C GLU A 299 17.82 -3.42 10.03
N GLY A 300 16.78 -2.63 9.78
CA GLY A 300 16.71 -1.65 8.71
C GLY A 300 16.53 -2.22 7.30
N HIS A 301 16.60 -3.54 7.10
CA HIS A 301 16.38 -4.14 5.77
C HIS A 301 15.01 -3.79 5.22
N VAL A 302 14.96 -3.69 3.89
CA VAL A 302 13.75 -3.35 3.16
C VAL A 302 13.08 -4.62 2.66
N PHE A 303 11.78 -4.76 2.89
CA PHE A 303 10.98 -5.87 2.40
C PHE A 303 9.94 -5.36 1.42
N VAL A 304 9.87 -5.97 0.25
CA VAL A 304 8.97 -5.60 -0.84
C VAL A 304 8.22 -6.84 -1.34
N GLY A 305 6.90 -6.80 -1.28
CA GLY A 305 6.06 -7.86 -1.84
C GLY A 305 6.08 -7.85 -3.37
N SER A 306 5.96 -9.02 -3.99
CA SER A 306 5.86 -9.18 -5.45
C SER A 306 4.53 -9.81 -5.84
N LEU A 307 3.82 -9.18 -6.77
CA LEU A 307 2.59 -9.71 -7.35
C LEU A 307 2.84 -10.61 -8.57
N LYS A 308 4.06 -10.66 -9.06
CA LYS A 308 4.38 -11.38 -10.30
C LYS A 308 5.20 -12.65 -10.09
N PHE A 309 6.15 -12.64 -9.16
CA PHE A 309 7.07 -13.76 -8.95
C PHE A 309 6.84 -14.51 -7.63
N ASP A 310 5.69 -14.28 -6.99
CA ASP A 310 5.26 -15.03 -5.81
C ASP A 310 6.34 -15.06 -4.71
N MET A 311 6.87 -13.89 -4.36
CA MET A 311 7.98 -13.74 -3.44
C MET A 311 7.91 -12.45 -2.62
N ILE A 312 8.74 -12.38 -1.60
CA ILE A 312 9.11 -11.14 -0.92
C ILE A 312 10.57 -10.86 -1.21
N SER A 313 10.88 -9.71 -1.84
CA SER A 313 12.24 -9.24 -2.07
C SER A 313 12.77 -8.56 -0.81
N ARG A 314 13.93 -9.01 -0.29
CA ARG A 314 14.61 -8.40 0.84
C ARG A 314 15.86 -7.69 0.37
N LEU A 315 15.93 -6.36 0.60
CA LEU A 315 17.07 -5.54 0.24
C LEU A 315 17.86 -5.11 1.48
N SER A 316 19.09 -4.66 1.23
CA SER A 316 19.95 -4.03 2.25
C SER A 316 19.27 -2.81 2.89
N ALA A 317 19.72 -2.41 4.08
CA ALA A 317 19.16 -1.28 4.84
C ALA A 317 19.25 0.07 4.11
N ASP A 318 20.18 0.22 3.17
CA ASP A 318 20.26 1.38 2.29
C ASP A 318 19.40 1.27 1.02
N GLY A 319 18.69 0.14 0.84
CA GLY A 319 17.82 -0.16 -0.28
C GLY A 319 18.54 -0.51 -1.60
N ARG A 320 19.89 -0.53 -1.65
CA ARG A 320 20.65 -0.61 -2.90
C ARG A 320 20.82 -2.01 -3.45
N ALA A 321 20.89 -3.02 -2.60
CA ALA A 321 21.18 -4.39 -3.00
C ALA A 321 20.05 -5.34 -2.62
N GLU A 322 19.51 -6.12 -3.56
CA GLU A 322 18.66 -7.26 -3.26
C GLU A 322 19.52 -8.37 -2.64
N LEU A 323 19.24 -8.70 -1.36
CA LEU A 323 20.02 -9.67 -0.59
C LEU A 323 19.45 -11.07 -0.66
N ALA A 324 18.12 -11.17 -0.77
CA ALA A 324 17.42 -12.43 -0.81
C ALA A 324 16.02 -12.29 -1.41
N ARG A 325 15.50 -13.40 -1.89
CA ARG A 325 14.08 -13.58 -2.24
C ARG A 325 13.53 -14.67 -1.33
N ILE A 326 12.46 -14.34 -0.62
CA ILE A 326 11.73 -15.30 0.21
C ILE A 326 10.59 -15.83 -0.65
N GLU A 327 10.73 -17.11 -1.02
CA GLU A 327 9.80 -17.81 -1.90
C GLU A 327 9.25 -19.04 -1.17
N ALA A 328 7.92 -19.14 -1.14
CA ALA A 328 7.18 -20.25 -0.55
C ALA A 328 5.81 -20.35 -1.24
N PRO A 329 5.09 -21.48 -1.12
CA PRO A 329 3.72 -21.57 -1.63
C PRO A 329 2.80 -20.45 -1.11
N GLU A 330 3.03 -20.02 0.12
CA GLU A 330 2.27 -18.97 0.81
C GLU A 330 2.53 -17.57 0.22
N THR A 331 3.65 -17.33 -0.44
CA THR A 331 4.01 -16.03 -1.03
C THR A 331 3.36 -15.78 -2.40
N SER A 332 2.31 -16.53 -2.75
CA SER A 332 1.59 -16.35 -4.01
C SER A 332 0.94 -14.98 -4.10
N ARG A 333 1.43 -14.12 -5.02
CA ARG A 333 0.96 -12.75 -5.26
C ARG A 333 0.90 -11.91 -3.98
N VAL A 334 2.05 -11.70 -3.34
CA VAL A 334 2.14 -10.88 -2.11
C VAL A 334 1.70 -9.44 -2.40
N ARG A 335 0.66 -8.98 -1.67
CA ARG A 335 0.07 -7.64 -1.85
C ARG A 335 0.56 -6.63 -0.81
N ASP A 336 0.74 -7.05 0.42
CA ASP A 336 1.21 -6.18 1.49
C ASP A 336 2.18 -6.92 2.40
N VAL A 337 3.13 -6.21 2.99
CA VAL A 337 4.10 -6.73 3.93
C VAL A 337 4.21 -5.74 5.08
N ARG A 338 4.02 -6.22 6.32
CA ARG A 338 4.01 -5.39 7.53
C ARG A 338 4.78 -6.07 8.67
N GLU A 339 5.43 -5.29 9.49
CA GLU A 339 5.94 -5.75 10.78
C GLU A 339 4.82 -5.66 11.83
N ALA A 340 4.56 -6.77 12.51
CA ALA A 340 3.62 -6.81 13.61
C ALA A 340 4.25 -6.27 14.90
N PRO A 341 3.44 -5.87 15.91
CA PRO A 341 3.95 -5.35 17.20
C PRO A 341 4.90 -6.29 17.94
N ASP A 342 4.84 -7.59 17.68
CA ASP A 342 5.75 -8.60 18.26
C ASP A 342 7.06 -8.77 17.46
N GLY A 343 7.21 -8.07 16.33
CA GLY A 343 8.37 -8.16 15.45
C GLY A 343 8.27 -9.26 14.38
N SER A 344 7.20 -10.04 14.34
CA SER A 344 6.95 -10.96 13.24
C SER A 344 6.59 -10.19 11.96
N ILE A 345 6.93 -10.77 10.82
CA ILE A 345 6.62 -10.18 9.51
C ILE A 345 5.33 -10.82 9.00
N TRP A 346 4.32 -10.00 8.73
CA TRP A 346 3.06 -10.45 8.19
C TRP A 346 2.92 -10.02 6.73
N PHE A 347 2.26 -10.84 5.94
CA PHE A 347 1.98 -10.50 4.55
C PHE A 347 0.62 -10.99 4.08
N LEU A 348 0.07 -10.26 3.12
CA LEU A 348 -1.16 -10.60 2.41
C LEU A 348 -0.80 -11.35 1.14
N SER A 349 -1.36 -12.55 0.97
CA SER A 349 -1.30 -13.32 -0.26
C SER A 349 -2.64 -13.23 -1.00
N VAL A 350 -2.66 -12.55 -2.14
CA VAL A 350 -3.85 -12.50 -3.00
C VAL A 350 -4.10 -13.86 -3.64
N GLY A 351 -3.04 -14.58 -4.03
CA GLY A 351 -3.18 -15.90 -4.64
C GLY A 351 -3.80 -16.94 -3.72
N GLU A 352 -3.52 -16.84 -2.40
CA GLU A 352 -4.08 -17.73 -1.38
C GLU A 352 -5.36 -17.18 -0.72
N GLY A 353 -5.71 -15.90 -0.98
CA GLY A 353 -6.81 -15.23 -0.26
C GLY A 353 -6.59 -15.27 1.26
N ALA A 354 -5.37 -14.97 1.73
CA ALA A 354 -4.97 -15.24 3.10
C ALA A 354 -3.97 -14.23 3.66
N ILE A 355 -3.90 -14.21 4.99
CA ILE A 355 -2.85 -13.53 5.76
C ILE A 355 -1.91 -14.58 6.34
N PHE A 356 -0.63 -14.32 6.20
CA PHE A 356 0.42 -15.16 6.77
C PHE A 356 1.31 -14.37 7.71
N ARG A 357 1.87 -15.09 8.68
CA ARG A 357 2.85 -14.62 9.67
C ARG A 357 4.15 -15.38 9.49
N MET A 358 5.26 -14.65 9.46
CA MET A 358 6.61 -15.19 9.35
C MET A 358 7.38 -14.92 10.63
N THR A 359 8.00 -15.97 11.18
CA THR A 359 8.83 -15.94 12.40
C THR A 359 10.14 -16.71 12.18
N PRO A 360 11.19 -16.50 13.00
CA PRO A 360 12.37 -17.38 13.00
C PRO A 360 11.99 -18.84 13.30
N GLU A 361 12.82 -19.80 12.82
CA GLU A 361 12.74 -21.22 13.19
C GLU A 361 13.00 -21.45 14.68
#